data_6bc70883cb06627ecab229cd1da2a03b
#
_entry.id   6bc70883cb06627ecab229cd1da2a03b
#
_cell.length_a   1.000
_cell.length_b   1.000
_cell.length_c   1.000
_cell.angle_alpha   90.00
_cell.angle_beta   90.00
_cell.angle_gamma   90.00
#
_symmetry.space_group_name_H-M   'P 1'
#
loop_
_entity.id
_entity.type
_entity.pdbx_description
1 polymer ?
#
loop_
_entity_poly.entity_id
_entity_poly.type
_entity_poly.pdbx_seq_one_letter_code
_entity_poly.pdbx_strand_id
1 'polypeptide(L)'
;ALVLTPGAPLTHPAPHWTVGLARNAAVEVIGDIELYCRERRKIAPQSPFVAITGTNGKSTTTALTAHVLGSAGYEAEFGGNIGTAILSLQPPATGRAHVIECSSYQIDLAPSLDPLVGILLNVSEDHLDRHGTFEWYADAKLRIFEMQTEDDVAVIPRDFGPIPGAARRVEFRA
;
A
#
# COMPACT_ATOMS: atom_id res chain seq x y z
N ALA A 1 11.02 -5.11 15.69
CA ALA A 1 10.43 -3.94 15.04
C ALA A 1 9.59 -3.12 16.01
N LEU A 2 9.51 -1.81 15.81
CA LEU A 2 8.46 -0.97 16.35
C LEU A 2 7.30 -0.97 15.35
N VAL A 3 6.14 -1.44 15.74
CA VAL A 3 4.92 -1.35 14.92
C VAL A 3 4.24 -0.01 15.24
N LEU A 4 4.24 0.89 14.27
CA LEU A 4 3.71 2.25 14.40
C LEU A 4 2.35 2.34 13.73
N THR A 5 1.38 2.97 14.40
CA THR A 5 0.10 3.30 13.74
C THR A 5 0.30 4.40 12.69
N PRO A 6 -0.38 4.35 11.54
CA PRO A 6 -0.29 5.38 10.50
C PRO A 6 -0.67 6.79 10.99
N GLY A 7 -1.48 6.87 12.05
CA GLY A 7 -1.83 8.14 12.72
C GLY A 7 -0.65 8.84 13.40
N ALA A 8 0.34 8.10 13.87
CA ALA A 8 1.53 8.68 14.50
C ALA A 8 2.53 9.16 13.44
N PRO A 9 3.08 10.39 13.53
CA PRO A 9 3.98 10.92 12.53
C PRO A 9 5.32 10.16 12.51
N LEU A 10 5.70 9.69 11.31
CA LEU A 10 7.02 9.11 11.06
C LEU A 10 8.09 10.19 10.91
N THR A 11 7.73 11.34 10.33
CA THR A 11 8.64 12.44 9.99
C THR A 11 8.10 13.80 10.37
N HIS A 12 6.99 14.26 9.80
CA HIS A 12 6.48 15.62 9.92
C HIS A 12 5.19 15.69 10.76
N PRO A 13 4.95 16.83 11.45
CA PRO A 13 5.84 18.00 11.59
C PRO A 13 7.07 17.68 12.45
N ALA A 14 7.00 16.64 13.26
CA ALA A 14 8.09 16.05 14.03
C ALA A 14 7.81 14.57 14.24
N PRO A 15 8.81 13.68 14.19
CA PRO A 15 8.57 12.27 14.42
C PRO A 15 8.00 12.02 15.81
N HIS A 16 7.09 11.06 15.92
CA HIS A 16 6.59 10.61 17.22
C HIS A 16 7.77 10.15 18.08
N TRP A 17 7.73 10.44 19.37
CA TRP A 17 8.84 10.18 20.29
C TRP A 17 9.34 8.71 20.27
N THR A 18 8.43 7.74 20.05
CA THR A 18 8.78 6.32 19.93
C THR A 18 9.65 6.03 18.69
N VAL A 19 9.48 6.77 17.60
CA VAL A 19 10.32 6.66 16.41
C VAL A 19 11.77 7.04 16.73
N GLY A 20 11.96 8.10 17.53
CA GLY A 20 13.28 8.49 18.03
C GLY A 20 13.93 7.39 18.85
N LEU A 21 13.19 6.76 19.75
CA LEU A 21 13.69 5.62 20.56
C LEU A 21 14.07 4.43 19.68
N ALA A 22 13.23 4.08 18.71
CA ALA A 22 13.49 2.96 17.79
C ALA A 22 14.76 3.21 16.97
N ARG A 23 14.92 4.42 16.44
CA ARG A 23 16.14 4.82 15.68
C ARG A 23 17.40 4.74 16.53
N ASN A 24 17.36 5.24 17.75
CA ASN A 24 18.48 5.19 18.67
C ASN A 24 18.86 3.75 19.06
N ALA A 25 17.90 2.84 19.08
CA ALA A 25 18.10 1.42 19.36
C ALA A 25 18.37 0.58 18.11
N ALA A 26 18.52 1.19 16.93
CA ALA A 26 18.63 0.51 15.62
C ALA A 26 17.50 -0.51 15.36
N VAL A 27 16.29 -0.18 15.83
CA VAL A 27 15.10 -0.98 15.64
C VAL A 27 14.31 -0.41 14.45
N GLU A 28 13.93 -1.27 13.52
CA GLU A 28 13.10 -0.87 12.38
C GLU A 28 11.71 -0.38 12.83
N VAL A 29 11.17 0.59 12.07
CA VAL A 29 9.81 1.10 12.28
C VAL A 29 8.95 0.69 11.09
N ILE A 30 7.89 -0.05 11.36
CA ILE A 30 7.01 -0.64 10.33
C ILE A 30 5.54 -0.44 10.71
N GLY A 31 4.64 -0.72 9.76
CA GLY A 31 3.20 -0.69 9.96
C GLY A 31 2.54 -2.06 9.82
N ASP A 32 1.23 -2.05 9.88
CA ASP A 32 0.37 -3.24 9.75
C ASP A 32 0.47 -3.88 8.36
N ILE A 33 0.58 -3.07 7.29
CA ILE A 33 0.75 -3.57 5.92
C ILE A 33 2.07 -4.31 5.75
N GLU A 34 3.15 -3.82 6.36
CA GLU A 34 4.44 -4.52 6.32
C GLU A 34 4.36 -5.89 7.00
N LEU A 35 3.70 -5.98 8.15
CA LEU A 35 3.49 -7.26 8.83
C LEU A 35 2.71 -8.25 7.95
N TYR A 36 1.66 -7.77 7.29
CA TYR A 36 0.90 -8.58 6.33
C TYR A 36 1.78 -9.05 5.15
N CYS A 37 2.57 -8.17 4.54
CA CYS A 37 3.46 -8.53 3.44
C CYS A 37 4.46 -9.62 3.84
N ARG A 38 5.07 -9.50 5.03
CA ARG A 38 5.98 -10.51 5.59
C ARG A 38 5.29 -11.86 5.81
N GLU A 39 4.10 -11.84 6.37
CA GLU A 39 3.33 -13.07 6.60
C GLU A 39 2.87 -13.69 5.28
N ARG A 40 2.35 -12.90 4.33
CA ARG A 40 1.96 -13.37 3.00
C ARG A 40 3.11 -14.10 2.29
N ARG A 41 4.29 -13.49 2.23
CA ARG A 41 5.47 -14.11 1.60
C ARG A 41 5.85 -15.43 2.25
N LYS A 42 5.65 -15.57 3.55
CA LYS A 42 6.02 -16.76 4.32
C LYS A 42 5.03 -17.92 4.13
N ILE A 43 3.71 -17.63 4.17
CA ILE A 43 2.68 -18.68 4.23
C ILE A 43 1.97 -18.91 2.90
N ALA A 44 1.82 -17.89 2.08
CA ALA A 44 1.10 -17.96 0.81
C ALA A 44 1.63 -16.92 -0.21
N PRO A 45 2.86 -17.04 -0.71
CA PRO A 45 3.47 -16.04 -1.60
C PRO A 45 2.69 -15.82 -2.90
N GLN A 46 1.90 -16.80 -3.33
CA GLN A 46 1.03 -16.73 -4.52
C GLN A 46 -0.38 -16.22 -4.23
N SER A 47 -0.70 -15.88 -2.98
CA SER A 47 -1.99 -15.25 -2.64
C SER A 47 -2.12 -13.92 -3.38
N PRO A 48 -3.18 -13.71 -4.21
CA PRO A 48 -3.34 -12.47 -4.93
C PRO A 48 -3.43 -11.27 -3.99
N PHE A 49 -2.55 -10.31 -4.21
CA PHE A 49 -2.50 -9.07 -3.42
C PHE A 49 -2.59 -7.86 -4.35
N VAL A 50 -3.65 -7.09 -4.19
CA VAL A 50 -3.91 -5.83 -4.90
C VAL A 50 -3.80 -4.70 -3.90
N ALA A 51 -2.89 -3.77 -4.11
CA ALA A 51 -2.77 -2.56 -3.30
C ALA A 51 -3.24 -1.35 -4.09
N ILE A 52 -4.08 -0.50 -3.49
CA ILE A 52 -4.71 0.64 -4.15
C ILE A 52 -4.40 1.92 -3.37
N THR A 53 -3.83 2.90 -4.06
CA THR A 53 -3.57 4.23 -3.51
C THR A 53 -4.02 5.34 -4.46
N GLY A 54 -3.99 6.55 -3.98
CA GLY A 54 -4.37 7.77 -4.68
C GLY A 54 -4.77 8.85 -3.69
N THR A 55 -5.01 10.05 -4.15
CA THR A 55 -5.62 11.09 -3.33
C THR A 55 -7.11 10.79 -3.17
N ASN A 56 -7.82 10.57 -4.27
CA ASN A 56 -9.27 10.34 -4.31
C ASN A 56 -9.63 9.01 -4.97
N GLY A 57 -10.82 8.48 -4.66
CA GLY A 57 -11.40 7.30 -5.32
C GLY A 57 -10.94 5.94 -4.76
N LYS A 58 -10.01 5.91 -3.82
CA LYS A 58 -9.46 4.67 -3.25
C LYS A 58 -10.53 3.70 -2.77
N SER A 59 -11.39 4.13 -1.87
CA SER A 59 -12.40 3.26 -1.21
C SER A 59 -13.37 2.64 -2.21
N THR A 60 -13.85 3.44 -3.17
CA THR A 60 -14.75 2.96 -4.22
C THR A 60 -14.06 1.93 -5.10
N THR A 61 -12.82 2.20 -5.51
CA THR A 61 -12.05 1.30 -6.36
C THR A 61 -11.71 0.00 -5.62
N THR A 62 -11.37 0.08 -4.32
CA THR A 62 -11.09 -1.08 -3.49
C THR A 62 -12.32 -2.00 -3.40
N ALA A 63 -13.48 -1.44 -3.06
CA ALA A 63 -14.72 -2.22 -2.97
C ALA A 63 -15.13 -2.82 -4.33
N LEU A 64 -15.03 -2.04 -5.41
CA LEU A 64 -15.34 -2.51 -6.76
C LEU A 64 -14.39 -3.63 -7.21
N THR A 65 -13.09 -3.48 -6.98
CA THR A 65 -12.10 -4.51 -7.34
C THR A 65 -12.37 -5.82 -6.58
N ALA A 66 -12.65 -5.74 -5.28
CA ALA A 66 -13.01 -6.92 -4.49
C ALA A 66 -14.29 -7.58 -5.00
N HIS A 67 -15.31 -6.80 -5.35
CA HIS A 67 -16.55 -7.32 -5.96
C HIS A 67 -16.29 -8.05 -7.28
N VAL A 68 -15.47 -7.48 -8.16
CA VAL A 68 -15.11 -8.09 -9.46
C VAL A 68 -14.37 -9.41 -9.25
N LEU A 69 -13.38 -9.43 -8.35
CA LEU A 69 -12.64 -10.65 -8.02
C LEU A 69 -13.54 -11.73 -7.40
N GLY A 70 -14.43 -11.34 -6.50
CA GLY A 70 -15.44 -12.25 -5.94
C GLY A 70 -16.35 -12.84 -7.02
N SER A 71 -16.79 -12.03 -7.97
CA SER A 71 -17.60 -12.47 -9.12
C SER A 71 -16.83 -13.39 -10.07
N ALA A 72 -15.50 -13.27 -10.11
CA ALA A 72 -14.61 -14.15 -10.88
C ALA A 72 -14.23 -15.45 -10.14
N GLY A 73 -14.77 -15.68 -8.94
CA GLY A 73 -14.59 -16.91 -8.17
C GLY A 73 -13.45 -16.91 -7.15
N TYR A 74 -12.83 -15.76 -6.89
CA TYR A 74 -11.86 -15.61 -5.79
C TYR A 74 -12.60 -15.42 -4.45
N GLU A 75 -12.04 -15.96 -3.39
CA GLU A 75 -12.38 -15.51 -2.04
C GLU A 75 -11.76 -14.13 -1.82
N ALA A 76 -12.56 -13.07 -1.98
CA ALA A 76 -12.06 -11.69 -1.98
C ALA A 76 -12.24 -11.02 -0.61
N GLU A 77 -11.13 -10.73 0.05
CA GLU A 77 -11.05 -9.92 1.27
C GLU A 77 -10.66 -8.48 0.90
N PHE A 78 -11.26 -7.48 1.53
CA PHE A 78 -10.85 -6.10 1.31
C PHE A 78 -10.87 -5.27 2.59
N GLY A 79 -9.98 -4.30 2.65
CA GLY A 79 -9.82 -3.46 3.84
C GLY A 79 -8.58 -2.56 3.75
N GLY A 80 -7.90 -2.39 4.88
CA GLY A 80 -6.71 -1.53 5.01
C GLY A 80 -7.06 -0.17 5.62
N ASN A 81 -6.89 0.91 4.88
CA ASN A 81 -7.26 2.27 5.33
C ASN A 81 -8.78 2.49 5.38
N ILE A 82 -9.57 1.55 4.89
CA ILE A 82 -11.04 1.57 4.91
C ILE A 82 -11.57 0.31 5.59
N GLY A 83 -12.66 0.45 6.32
CA GLY A 83 -13.42 -0.67 6.87
C GLY A 83 -12.59 -1.52 7.83
N THR A 84 -12.26 -2.75 7.41
CA THR A 84 -11.53 -3.72 8.24
C THR A 84 -10.02 -3.52 8.12
N ALA A 85 -9.33 -3.41 9.25
CA ALA A 85 -7.87 -3.35 9.27
C ALA A 85 -7.27 -4.62 8.64
N ILE A 86 -6.15 -4.47 7.91
CA ILE A 86 -5.56 -5.56 7.12
C ILE A 86 -5.26 -6.82 7.96
N LEU A 87 -4.78 -6.66 9.19
CA LEU A 87 -4.47 -7.77 10.09
C LEU A 87 -5.71 -8.44 10.73
N SER A 88 -6.90 -7.87 10.53
CA SER A 88 -8.18 -8.45 10.97
C SER A 88 -8.89 -9.20 9.85
N LEU A 89 -8.38 -9.14 8.63
CA LEU A 89 -8.87 -9.93 7.51
C LEU A 89 -8.45 -11.41 7.67
N GLN A 90 -9.07 -12.28 6.90
CA GLN A 90 -8.65 -13.69 6.88
C GLN A 90 -7.18 -13.79 6.41
N PRO A 91 -6.39 -14.74 6.96
CA PRO A 91 -4.98 -14.87 6.57
C PRO A 91 -4.79 -15.13 5.07
N PRO A 92 -3.65 -14.74 4.49
CA PRO A 92 -3.31 -15.08 3.10
C PRO A 92 -3.40 -16.57 2.83
N ALA A 93 -4.03 -16.96 1.72
CA ALA A 93 -4.19 -18.36 1.29
C ALA A 93 -4.28 -18.44 -0.23
N THR A 94 -3.99 -19.61 -0.78
CA THR A 94 -4.20 -19.87 -2.22
C THR A 94 -5.67 -19.68 -2.58
N GLY A 95 -5.95 -18.88 -3.61
CA GLY A 95 -7.31 -18.56 -4.05
C GLY A 95 -8.00 -17.44 -3.27
N ARG A 96 -7.41 -16.95 -2.17
CA ARG A 96 -7.89 -15.79 -1.43
C ARG A 96 -7.16 -14.54 -1.88
N ALA A 97 -7.90 -13.60 -2.45
CA ALA A 97 -7.40 -12.32 -2.91
C ALA A 97 -7.59 -11.24 -1.83
N HIS A 98 -6.54 -10.48 -1.57
CA HIS A 98 -6.60 -9.32 -0.68
C HIS A 98 -6.54 -8.04 -1.50
N VAL A 99 -7.57 -7.20 -1.38
CA VAL A 99 -7.67 -5.89 -2.04
C VAL A 99 -7.57 -4.82 -0.96
N ILE A 100 -6.44 -4.14 -0.90
CA ILE A 100 -6.09 -3.28 0.23
C ILE A 100 -5.98 -1.83 -0.19
N GLU A 101 -6.79 -1.00 0.45
CA GLU A 101 -6.64 0.44 0.38
C GLU A 101 -5.42 0.87 1.21
N CYS A 102 -4.47 1.56 0.56
CA CYS A 102 -3.24 2.04 1.18
C CYS A 102 -3.19 3.57 1.19
N SER A 103 -3.13 4.17 2.38
CA SER A 103 -2.77 5.58 2.52
C SER A 103 -1.26 5.78 2.31
N SER A 104 -0.84 7.01 2.01
CA SER A 104 0.60 7.33 1.93
C SER A 104 1.34 7.03 3.24
N TYR A 105 0.69 7.24 4.38
CA TYR A 105 1.26 6.95 5.70
C TYR A 105 1.50 5.45 5.93
N GLN A 106 0.58 4.61 5.45
CA GLN A 106 0.74 3.15 5.54
C GLN A 106 1.83 2.64 4.60
N ILE A 107 1.92 3.23 3.40
CA ILE A 107 2.99 2.89 2.44
C ILE A 107 4.36 3.26 3.00
N ASP A 108 4.50 4.42 3.64
CA ASP A 108 5.74 4.83 4.31
C ASP A 108 6.21 3.86 5.40
N LEU A 109 5.27 3.16 6.02
CA LEU A 109 5.53 2.16 7.06
C LEU A 109 5.62 0.72 6.53
N ALA A 110 5.62 0.54 5.20
CA ALA A 110 5.67 -0.76 4.53
C ALA A 110 6.86 -0.85 3.55
N PRO A 111 8.10 -0.90 4.07
CA PRO A 111 9.32 -0.86 3.24
C PRO A 111 9.47 -2.03 2.28
N SER A 112 8.76 -3.12 2.48
CA SER A 112 8.77 -4.27 1.57
C SER A 112 7.39 -4.58 0.97
N LEU A 113 6.60 -3.55 0.72
CA LEU A 113 5.29 -3.63 0.05
C LEU A 113 5.45 -4.18 -1.37
N ASP A 114 4.93 -5.38 -1.61
CA ASP A 114 5.13 -6.16 -2.83
C ASP A 114 3.81 -6.67 -3.44
N PRO A 115 2.89 -5.79 -3.85
CA PRO A 115 1.62 -6.22 -4.43
C PRO A 115 1.83 -6.80 -5.83
N LEU A 116 1.09 -7.88 -6.16
CA LEU A 116 1.03 -8.40 -7.54
C LEU A 116 0.38 -7.40 -8.50
N VAL A 117 -0.55 -6.59 -7.98
CA VAL A 117 -1.15 -5.48 -8.71
C VAL A 117 -1.11 -4.23 -7.84
N GLY A 118 -0.32 -3.25 -8.23
CA GLY A 118 -0.33 -1.91 -7.64
C GLY A 118 -1.21 -0.97 -8.46
N ILE A 119 -2.08 -0.21 -7.81
CA ILE A 119 -2.96 0.76 -8.49
C ILE A 119 -2.76 2.15 -7.90
N LEU A 120 -2.33 3.09 -8.73
CA LEU A 120 -2.31 4.52 -8.41
C LEU A 120 -3.42 5.21 -9.19
N LEU A 121 -4.41 5.75 -8.49
CA LEU A 121 -5.57 6.37 -9.13
C LEU A 121 -5.31 7.82 -9.59
N ASN A 122 -4.72 8.60 -8.72
CA ASN A 122 -4.40 10.01 -8.95
C ASN A 122 -3.51 10.53 -7.83
N VAL A 123 -2.82 11.63 -8.07
CA VAL A 123 -2.09 12.39 -7.05
C VAL A 123 -2.41 13.87 -7.23
N SER A 124 -2.93 14.50 -6.19
CA SER A 124 -3.12 15.94 -6.08
C SER A 124 -2.69 16.41 -4.69
N GLU A 125 -2.46 17.70 -4.51
CA GLU A 125 -2.00 18.21 -3.21
C GLU A 125 -2.92 17.80 -2.07
N ASP A 126 -2.35 17.14 -1.07
CA ASP A 126 -3.01 16.73 0.16
C ASP A 126 -1.95 16.36 1.21
N HIS A 127 -2.32 16.36 2.49
CA HIS A 127 -1.48 15.88 3.59
C HIS A 127 -0.05 16.49 3.66
N LEU A 128 0.14 17.73 3.21
CA LEU A 128 1.44 18.41 3.22
C LEU A 128 1.96 18.65 4.64
N ASP A 129 1.07 18.75 5.62
CA ASP A 129 1.39 18.81 7.05
C ASP A 129 2.15 17.56 7.55
N ARG A 130 2.00 16.42 6.87
CA ARG A 130 2.59 15.13 7.22
C ARG A 130 3.75 14.72 6.32
N HIS A 131 3.77 15.16 5.07
CA HIS A 131 4.82 14.84 4.09
C HIS A 131 5.78 16.01 3.83
N GLY A 132 5.42 17.23 4.25
CA GLY A 132 6.24 18.42 4.05
C GLY A 132 6.06 19.04 2.68
N THR A 133 6.24 18.30 1.58
CA THR A 133 6.05 18.78 0.20
C THR A 133 5.18 17.84 -0.62
N PHE A 134 4.69 18.35 -1.75
CA PHE A 134 3.91 17.56 -2.70
C PHE A 134 4.74 16.40 -3.31
N GLU A 135 6.02 16.68 -3.60
CA GLU A 135 6.94 15.68 -4.15
C GLU A 135 7.09 14.51 -3.20
N TRP A 136 7.32 14.75 -1.91
CA TRP A 136 7.43 13.69 -0.91
C TRP A 136 6.13 12.91 -0.72
N TYR A 137 4.99 13.59 -0.83
CA TYR A 137 3.69 12.92 -0.81
C TYR A 137 3.48 12.01 -2.03
N ALA A 138 3.85 12.50 -3.23
CA ALA A 138 3.79 11.71 -4.46
C ALA A 138 4.75 10.52 -4.39
N ASP A 139 5.99 10.74 -3.96
CA ASP A 139 7.01 9.69 -3.81
C ASP A 139 6.57 8.62 -2.82
N ALA A 140 5.97 9.00 -1.69
CA ALA A 140 5.41 8.05 -0.72
C ALA A 140 4.38 7.12 -1.37
N LYS A 141 3.51 7.63 -2.24
CA LYS A 141 2.55 6.80 -2.97
C LYS A 141 3.20 5.91 -4.04
N LEU A 142 4.23 6.42 -4.73
CA LEU A 142 4.94 5.68 -5.77
C LEU A 142 5.67 4.45 -5.24
N ARG A 143 6.02 4.42 -3.96
CA ARG A 143 6.63 3.25 -3.31
C ARG A 143 5.77 1.99 -3.38
N ILE A 144 4.47 2.09 -3.69
CA ILE A 144 3.62 0.93 -3.96
C ILE A 144 4.14 0.05 -5.12
N PHE A 145 4.96 0.61 -6.01
CA PHE A 145 5.55 -0.08 -7.15
C PHE A 145 7.01 -0.50 -6.94
N GLU A 146 7.66 -0.02 -5.87
CA GLU A 146 9.11 -0.12 -5.68
C GLU A 146 9.63 -1.57 -5.68
N MET A 147 8.87 -2.49 -5.06
CA MET A 147 9.24 -3.90 -4.96
C MET A 147 8.64 -4.78 -6.05
N GLN A 148 7.88 -4.20 -6.99
CA GLN A 148 7.28 -4.96 -8.08
C GLN A 148 8.31 -5.41 -9.11
N THR A 149 8.10 -6.60 -9.65
CA THR A 149 8.92 -7.28 -10.65
C THR A 149 8.24 -7.27 -12.01
N GLU A 150 8.85 -7.88 -13.03
CA GLU A 150 8.30 -8.02 -14.39
C GLU A 150 7.01 -8.86 -14.43
N ASP A 151 6.81 -9.71 -13.45
CA ASP A 151 5.61 -10.55 -13.32
C ASP A 151 4.41 -9.80 -12.73
N ASP A 152 4.65 -8.62 -12.15
CA ASP A 152 3.64 -7.80 -11.49
C ASP A 152 3.03 -6.76 -12.43
N VAL A 153 1.95 -6.12 -11.98
CA VAL A 153 1.21 -5.12 -12.77
C VAL A 153 1.10 -3.80 -12.03
N ALA A 154 1.51 -2.73 -12.69
CA ALA A 154 1.30 -1.36 -12.24
C ALA A 154 0.19 -0.70 -13.06
N VAL A 155 -0.93 -0.40 -12.43
CA VAL A 155 -2.07 0.31 -13.04
C VAL A 155 -1.99 1.78 -12.66
N ILE A 156 -1.83 2.66 -13.65
CA ILE A 156 -1.56 4.08 -13.45
C ILE A 156 -2.35 4.95 -14.42
N PRO A 157 -2.58 6.24 -14.11
CA PRO A 157 -3.14 7.18 -15.09
C PRO A 157 -2.22 7.29 -16.31
N ARG A 158 -2.82 7.45 -17.49
CA ARG A 158 -2.07 7.79 -18.70
C ARG A 158 -1.30 9.10 -18.46
N ASP A 159 -0.10 9.17 -18.98
CA ASP A 159 0.77 10.35 -18.90
C ASP A 159 1.28 10.68 -17.47
N PHE A 160 1.17 9.75 -16.53
CA PHE A 160 1.65 9.97 -15.15
C PHE A 160 3.18 10.13 -15.05
N GLY A 161 3.93 9.68 -16.05
CA GLY A 161 5.40 9.71 -16.01
C GLY A 161 6.02 8.38 -15.53
N PRO A 162 7.33 8.37 -15.20
CA PRO A 162 8.03 7.17 -14.75
C PRO A 162 7.57 6.75 -13.35
N ILE A 163 7.62 5.45 -13.09
CA ILE A 163 7.38 4.84 -11.77
C ILE A 163 8.57 3.95 -11.39
N PRO A 164 8.83 3.72 -10.10
CA PRO A 164 9.86 2.78 -9.67
C PRO A 164 9.46 1.33 -9.94
N GLY A 165 10.39 0.38 -9.74
CA GLY A 165 10.18 -1.05 -9.95
C GLY A 165 10.24 -1.46 -11.42
N ALA A 166 9.90 -2.73 -11.67
CA ALA A 166 9.99 -3.35 -12.99
C ALA A 166 8.63 -3.85 -13.53
N ALA A 167 7.53 -3.50 -12.88
CA ALA A 167 6.20 -3.98 -13.22
C ALA A 167 5.75 -3.61 -14.65
N ARG A 168 4.97 -4.49 -15.25
CA ARG A 168 4.28 -4.20 -16.49
C ARG A 168 3.24 -3.11 -16.30
N ARG A 169 3.38 -1.99 -17.02
CA ARG A 169 2.43 -0.85 -16.94
C ARG A 169 1.13 -1.15 -17.68
N VAL A 170 0.03 -0.81 -17.04
CA VAL A 170 -1.31 -0.72 -17.61
C VAL A 170 -1.84 0.68 -17.36
N GLU A 171 -2.15 1.41 -18.42
CA GLU A 171 -2.58 2.80 -18.33
C GLU A 171 -4.09 2.93 -18.52
N PHE A 172 -4.70 3.81 -17.73
CA PHE A 172 -6.10 4.19 -17.87
C PHE A 172 -6.25 5.70 -18.08
N ARG A 173 -7.38 6.12 -18.60
CA ARG A 173 -7.80 7.53 -18.66
C ARG A 173 -8.77 7.78 -17.51
N ALA A 174 -8.47 8.79 -16.69
CA ALA A 174 -9.37 9.31 -15.67
C ALA A 174 -10.43 10.22 -16.29
#